data_b9b6d81701eb6ad4956e57fe676f0858
#
_entry.id   b9b6d81701eb6ad4956e57fe676f0858
#
_cell.length_a   1.000
_cell.length_b   1.000
_cell.length_c   1.000
_cell.angle_alpha   90.00
_cell.angle_beta   90.00
_cell.angle_gamma   90.00
#
_symmetry.space_group_name_H-M   'P 1'
#
loop_
_entity.id
_entity.type
_entity.pdbx_description
1 polymer ?
#
loop_
_entity_poly.entity_id
_entity_poly.type
_entity_poly.pdbx_seq_one_letter_code
_entity_poly.pdbx_strand_id
1 'polypeptide(L)'
;VVEFSIGMGPRLWSTEKGETRYSIKAFPFGGSCMMLGEDENESNPKAFNNKPVWARIAVVAAGPIFNFILAFLFGIVIVCAAGYDSPQLIGVSDGFPAQEQGMQAGDRITKLNNEPVVVYRDITLYMLLHPTETIKVEYERPLEDGKTMEKRTAVITPKYSEETGTYMLGIMVSGQYRPANGLAEILKYGAYEGIYCIKTAIKSIGMMFRGQVGMDDMAGPVRMVSIIDDTVKETIPYGIETVILTLMNLCILLSSSLGVMNLLPVPALDGGRLVFLFLEVVRGKPI
;
A
#
# COMPACT_ATOMS: atom_id res chain seq x y z
N VAL A 1 12.40 -11.10 25.40
CA VAL A 1 11.96 -9.69 25.31
C VAL A 1 12.11 -9.09 26.71
N VAL A 2 12.80 -7.95 26.80
CA VAL A 2 12.99 -7.23 28.07
C VAL A 2 11.79 -6.35 28.38
N GLU A 3 11.38 -5.56 27.40
CA GLU A 3 10.22 -4.67 27.52
C GLU A 3 9.43 -4.65 26.21
N PHE A 4 8.11 -4.78 26.35
CA PHE A 4 7.15 -4.48 25.29
C PHE A 4 6.33 -3.28 25.73
N SER A 5 6.36 -2.19 24.96
CA SER A 5 5.64 -0.98 25.33
C SER A 5 4.74 -0.48 24.23
N ILE A 6 3.58 0.05 24.61
CA ILE A 6 2.68 0.81 23.76
C ILE A 6 2.92 2.30 24.07
N GLY A 7 3.19 3.08 23.04
CA GLY A 7 3.54 4.49 23.14
C GLY A 7 5.04 4.76 23.34
N MET A 8 5.38 6.04 23.42
CA MET A 8 6.73 6.57 23.62
C MET A 8 6.79 7.51 24.83
N GLY A 9 8.01 7.86 25.29
CA GLY A 9 8.24 8.80 26.39
C GLY A 9 8.20 8.15 27.77
N PRO A 10 7.85 8.93 28.82
CA PRO A 10 7.82 8.42 30.18
C PRO A 10 6.76 7.34 30.38
N ARG A 11 7.10 6.36 31.22
CA ARG A 11 6.23 5.23 31.54
C ARG A 11 5.11 5.69 32.49
N LEU A 12 3.85 5.46 32.07
CA LEU A 12 2.68 5.73 32.90
C LEU A 12 2.27 4.53 33.73
N TRP A 13 2.32 3.34 33.12
CA TRP A 13 1.94 2.09 33.77
C TRP A 13 2.81 0.95 33.27
N SER A 14 3.11 -0.02 34.13
CA SER A 14 3.81 -1.25 33.73
C SER A 14 3.42 -2.44 34.59
N THR A 15 3.46 -3.62 34.01
CA THR A 15 3.32 -4.89 34.68
C THR A 15 4.39 -5.86 34.18
N GLU A 16 4.87 -6.74 35.06
CA GLU A 16 5.81 -7.77 34.69
C GLU A 16 5.11 -9.11 34.63
N LYS A 17 5.25 -9.80 33.51
CA LYS A 17 4.73 -11.14 33.31
C LYS A 17 5.85 -12.05 32.80
N GLY A 18 6.32 -12.94 33.66
CA GLY A 18 7.50 -13.75 33.37
C GLY A 18 8.76 -12.89 33.32
N GLU A 19 9.53 -12.99 32.24
CA GLU A 19 10.78 -12.23 32.04
C GLU A 19 10.55 -10.96 31.19
N THR A 20 9.29 -10.60 30.89
CA THR A 20 8.95 -9.48 30.01
C THR A 20 8.16 -8.43 30.78
N ARG A 21 8.59 -7.18 30.69
CA ARG A 21 7.85 -6.02 31.19
C ARG A 21 6.94 -5.49 30.10
N TYR A 22 5.65 -5.36 30.40
CA TYR A 22 4.66 -4.70 29.56
C TYR A 22 4.40 -3.31 30.10
N SER A 23 4.51 -2.27 29.24
CA SER A 23 4.39 -0.87 29.66
C SER A 23 3.45 -0.08 28.74
N ILE A 24 2.79 0.91 29.33
CA ILE A 24 2.09 1.98 28.62
C ILE A 24 2.83 3.28 28.88
N LYS A 25 3.22 3.98 27.80
CA LYS A 25 3.97 5.25 27.84
C LYS A 25 3.08 6.43 27.51
N ALA A 26 3.50 7.63 27.88
CA ALA A 26 2.67 8.84 27.87
C ALA A 26 2.19 9.28 26.49
N PHE A 27 3.02 9.13 25.48
CA PHE A 27 2.67 9.54 24.11
C PHE A 27 2.19 8.34 23.30
N PRO A 28 0.96 8.37 22.78
CA PRO A 28 0.36 7.23 22.06
C PRO A 28 0.89 7.06 20.63
N PHE A 29 2.17 7.36 20.43
CA PHE A 29 2.82 7.21 19.12
C PHE A 29 3.62 5.90 19.09
N GLY A 30 3.12 4.93 18.32
CA GLY A 30 3.81 3.66 18.08
C GLY A 30 3.93 2.77 19.31
N GLY A 31 4.94 1.93 19.30
CA GLY A 31 5.31 1.02 20.37
C GLY A 31 6.76 0.60 20.23
N SER A 32 7.33 -0.02 21.25
CA SER A 32 8.68 -0.56 21.18
C SER A 32 8.76 -1.95 21.79
N CYS A 33 9.58 -2.80 21.20
CA CYS A 33 9.92 -4.11 21.68
C CYS A 33 11.44 -4.15 21.92
N MET A 34 11.87 -4.11 23.17
CA MET A 34 13.28 -4.15 23.54
C MET A 34 13.69 -5.61 23.74
N MET A 35 14.67 -6.04 22.98
CA MET A 35 15.23 -7.39 23.09
C MET A 35 16.56 -7.36 23.81
N LEU A 36 16.80 -8.39 24.63
CA LEU A 36 18.08 -8.57 25.32
C LEU A 36 19.19 -8.82 24.29
N GLY A 37 20.29 -8.07 24.35
CA GLY A 37 21.44 -8.25 23.45
C GLY A 37 21.12 -7.89 21.97
N GLU A 38 20.24 -6.92 21.73
CA GLU A 38 19.96 -6.43 20.38
C GLU A 38 21.04 -5.47 19.89
N ASP A 39 21.46 -4.53 20.72
CA ASP A 39 22.45 -3.49 20.39
C ASP A 39 23.79 -3.71 21.12
N GLU A 40 23.87 -4.62 22.10
CA GLU A 40 25.05 -4.90 22.88
C GLU A 40 25.39 -6.39 22.88
N ASN A 41 26.69 -6.72 22.89
CA ASN A 41 27.13 -8.11 23.00
C ASN A 41 26.91 -8.62 24.43
N GLU A 42 25.89 -9.41 24.64
CA GLU A 42 25.60 -10.06 25.92
C GLU A 42 25.91 -11.55 25.89
N SER A 43 26.53 -12.03 26.99
CA SER A 43 26.91 -13.45 27.15
C SER A 43 25.71 -14.37 27.46
N ASN A 44 24.50 -13.80 27.64
CA ASN A 44 23.31 -14.57 28.00
C ASN A 44 22.85 -15.44 26.84
N PRO A 45 22.65 -16.76 26.98
CA PRO A 45 22.15 -17.64 25.93
C PRO A 45 20.77 -17.26 25.40
N LYS A 46 20.00 -16.46 26.16
CA LYS A 46 18.69 -15.94 25.76
C LYS A 46 18.79 -14.65 24.93
N ALA A 47 19.97 -14.02 24.83
CA ALA A 47 20.19 -12.79 24.08
C ALA A 47 19.94 -12.98 22.59
N PHE A 48 19.42 -11.93 21.92
CA PHE A 48 19.11 -11.93 20.52
C PHE A 48 20.32 -12.32 19.65
N ASN A 49 21.50 -11.76 19.96
CA ASN A 49 22.74 -12.03 19.22
C ASN A 49 23.20 -13.50 19.30
N ASN A 50 22.82 -14.22 20.36
CA ASN A 50 23.19 -15.63 20.57
C ASN A 50 22.17 -16.62 19.96
N LYS A 51 21.11 -16.12 19.29
CA LYS A 51 20.12 -16.96 18.60
C LYS A 51 20.57 -17.33 17.18
N PRO A 52 20.11 -18.47 16.65
CA PRO A 52 20.38 -18.83 15.27
C PRO A 52 19.99 -17.69 14.32
N VAL A 53 20.78 -17.47 13.28
CA VAL A 53 20.58 -16.38 12.33
C VAL A 53 19.17 -16.36 11.72
N TRP A 54 18.59 -17.52 11.44
CA TRP A 54 17.21 -17.62 10.93
C TRP A 54 16.15 -17.13 11.92
N ALA A 55 16.36 -17.37 13.21
CA ALA A 55 15.47 -16.85 14.26
C ALA A 55 15.57 -15.31 14.34
N ARG A 56 16.79 -14.76 14.20
CA ARG A 56 17.01 -13.31 14.16
C ARG A 56 16.35 -12.67 12.91
N ILE A 57 16.52 -13.29 11.74
CA ILE A 57 15.84 -12.87 10.49
C ILE A 57 14.33 -12.88 10.68
N ALA A 58 13.75 -13.95 11.23
CA ALA A 58 12.31 -14.04 11.45
C ALA A 58 11.78 -12.95 12.37
N VAL A 59 12.50 -12.61 13.44
CA VAL A 59 12.10 -11.56 14.38
C VAL A 59 12.15 -10.18 13.72
N VAL A 60 13.23 -9.85 13.01
CA VAL A 60 13.38 -8.55 12.34
C VAL A 60 12.36 -8.42 11.19
N ALA A 61 12.15 -9.47 10.40
CA ALA A 61 11.19 -9.46 9.30
C ALA A 61 9.72 -9.44 9.78
N ALA A 62 9.46 -9.84 11.02
CA ALA A 62 8.09 -9.87 11.55
C ALA A 62 7.43 -8.49 11.54
N GLY A 63 8.15 -7.40 11.82
CA GLY A 63 7.62 -6.04 11.78
C GLY A 63 6.97 -5.70 10.44
N PRO A 64 7.73 -5.66 9.35
CA PRO A 64 7.19 -5.42 8.00
C PRO A 64 6.11 -6.43 7.58
N ILE A 65 6.29 -7.72 7.90
CA ILE A 65 5.31 -8.76 7.54
C ILE A 65 3.96 -8.50 8.24
N PHE A 66 3.94 -8.17 9.52
CA PHE A 66 2.70 -7.88 10.22
C PHE A 66 2.00 -6.61 9.71
N ASN A 67 2.75 -5.61 9.24
CA ASN A 67 2.17 -4.45 8.56
C ASN A 67 1.43 -4.87 7.28
N PHE A 68 1.99 -5.76 6.47
CA PHE A 68 1.32 -6.27 5.27
C PHE A 68 0.13 -7.16 5.59
N ILE A 69 0.21 -7.99 6.64
CA ILE A 69 -0.93 -8.80 7.11
C ILE A 69 -2.07 -7.89 7.55
N LEU A 70 -1.78 -6.82 8.30
CA LEU A 70 -2.79 -5.85 8.73
C LEU A 70 -3.46 -5.15 7.54
N ALA A 71 -2.66 -4.71 6.56
CA ALA A 71 -3.17 -4.12 5.33
C ALA A 71 -4.09 -5.09 4.57
N PHE A 72 -3.72 -6.36 4.46
CA PHE A 72 -4.54 -7.41 3.85
C PHE A 72 -5.87 -7.62 4.59
N LEU A 73 -5.84 -7.72 5.92
CA LEU A 73 -7.06 -7.92 6.71
C LEU A 73 -8.03 -6.74 6.57
N PHE A 74 -7.53 -5.52 6.63
CA PHE A 74 -8.36 -4.32 6.43
C PHE A 74 -8.88 -4.22 5.00
N GLY A 75 -8.07 -4.59 4.00
CA GLY A 75 -8.51 -4.67 2.61
C GLY A 75 -9.68 -5.63 2.41
N ILE A 76 -9.65 -6.81 3.04
CA ILE A 76 -10.78 -7.74 3.02
C ILE A 76 -12.04 -7.09 3.60
N VAL A 77 -11.93 -6.42 4.75
CA VAL A 77 -13.08 -5.77 5.39
C VAL A 77 -13.65 -4.66 4.50
N ILE A 78 -12.79 -3.81 3.91
CA ILE A 78 -13.23 -2.73 3.00
C ILE A 78 -13.95 -3.31 1.79
N VAL A 79 -13.37 -4.31 1.13
CA VAL A 79 -13.97 -4.91 -0.07
C VAL A 79 -15.27 -5.66 0.26
N CYS A 80 -15.37 -6.23 1.46
CA CYS A 80 -16.60 -6.87 1.93
C CYS A 80 -17.73 -5.85 2.17
N ALA A 81 -17.39 -4.68 2.73
CA ALA A 81 -18.36 -3.64 3.10
C ALA A 81 -18.69 -2.71 1.90
N ALA A 82 -17.69 -2.21 1.21
CA ALA A 82 -17.85 -1.21 0.16
C ALA A 82 -17.71 -1.75 -1.26
N GLY A 83 -17.01 -2.88 -1.45
CA GLY A 83 -16.64 -3.38 -2.78
C GLY A 83 -15.28 -2.87 -3.25
N TYR A 84 -15.06 -2.85 -4.57
CA TYR A 84 -13.80 -2.44 -5.20
C TYR A 84 -14.04 -1.52 -6.41
N ASP A 85 -13.07 -0.69 -6.73
CA ASP A 85 -13.09 0.21 -7.90
C ASP A 85 -12.73 -0.56 -9.19
N SER A 86 -13.77 -0.94 -9.93
CA SER A 86 -13.62 -1.71 -11.16
C SER A 86 -13.04 -0.86 -12.30
N PRO A 87 -12.06 -1.39 -13.10
CA PRO A 87 -11.55 -0.72 -14.30
C PRO A 87 -12.48 -0.89 -15.51
N GLN A 88 -13.78 -1.07 -15.28
CA GLN A 88 -14.79 -1.17 -16.32
C GLN A 88 -15.30 0.22 -16.73
N LEU A 89 -15.31 0.49 -18.02
CA LEU A 89 -15.76 1.76 -18.57
C LEU A 89 -17.29 1.85 -18.56
N ILE A 90 -17.81 3.02 -18.18
CA ILE A 90 -19.21 3.38 -18.37
C ILE A 90 -19.41 4.23 -19.65
N GLY A 91 -18.32 4.70 -20.24
CA GLY A 91 -18.31 5.50 -21.46
C GLY A 91 -16.91 5.97 -21.81
N VAL A 92 -16.86 6.78 -22.86
CA VAL A 92 -15.67 7.51 -23.31
C VAL A 92 -16.05 8.97 -23.55
N SER A 93 -15.09 9.87 -23.33
CA SER A 93 -15.29 11.31 -23.56
C SER A 93 -15.15 11.64 -25.03
N ASP A 94 -16.07 12.48 -25.56
CA ASP A 94 -16.05 12.93 -26.95
C ASP A 94 -14.79 13.75 -27.26
N GLY A 95 -14.19 13.48 -28.42
CA GLY A 95 -12.98 14.16 -28.89
C GLY A 95 -11.70 13.78 -28.16
N PHE A 96 -11.72 12.68 -27.40
CA PHE A 96 -10.56 12.11 -26.74
C PHE A 96 -10.07 10.82 -27.41
N PRO A 97 -8.80 10.48 -27.25
CA PRO A 97 -8.17 9.37 -27.98
C PRO A 97 -8.82 7.99 -27.75
N ALA A 98 -9.40 7.74 -26.57
CA ALA A 98 -10.09 6.47 -26.30
C ALA A 98 -11.29 6.25 -27.24
N GLN A 99 -12.06 7.31 -27.54
CA GLN A 99 -13.16 7.28 -28.49
C GLN A 99 -12.66 7.03 -29.92
N GLU A 100 -11.59 7.72 -30.33
CA GLU A 100 -10.99 7.58 -31.66
C GLU A 100 -10.50 6.15 -31.93
N GLN A 101 -10.04 5.46 -30.87
CA GLN A 101 -9.62 4.06 -30.92
C GLN A 101 -10.77 3.06 -30.76
N GLY A 102 -12.03 3.54 -30.73
CA GLY A 102 -13.22 2.71 -30.70
C GLY A 102 -13.47 2.00 -29.37
N MET A 103 -12.95 2.52 -28.27
CA MET A 103 -13.32 2.06 -26.93
C MET A 103 -14.77 2.46 -26.60
N GLN A 104 -15.47 1.67 -25.79
CA GLN A 104 -16.89 1.84 -25.51
C GLN A 104 -17.23 1.54 -24.05
N ALA A 105 -18.44 1.92 -23.65
CA ALA A 105 -19.02 1.48 -22.39
C ALA A 105 -19.06 -0.05 -22.32
N GLY A 106 -18.75 -0.61 -21.16
CA GLY A 106 -18.66 -2.04 -20.94
C GLY A 106 -17.23 -2.63 -21.10
N ASP A 107 -16.34 -1.95 -21.83
CA ASP A 107 -14.95 -2.39 -21.94
C ASP A 107 -14.28 -2.39 -20.56
N ARG A 108 -13.48 -3.43 -20.29
CA ARG A 108 -12.69 -3.56 -19.06
C ARG A 108 -11.22 -3.53 -19.40
N ILE A 109 -10.51 -2.52 -18.92
CA ILE A 109 -9.06 -2.42 -19.10
C ILE A 109 -8.37 -3.50 -18.25
N THR A 110 -7.44 -4.23 -18.87
CA THR A 110 -6.70 -5.33 -18.23
C THR A 110 -5.21 -5.06 -18.12
N LYS A 111 -4.63 -4.27 -19.07
CA LYS A 111 -3.24 -3.85 -19.01
C LYS A 111 -3.02 -2.49 -19.66
N LEU A 112 -2.00 -1.78 -19.14
CA LEU A 112 -1.40 -0.59 -19.77
C LEU A 112 0.06 -0.91 -20.06
N ASN A 113 0.43 -0.99 -21.35
CA ASN A 113 1.68 -1.56 -21.80
C ASN A 113 1.82 -3.00 -21.22
N ASN A 114 2.84 -3.23 -20.39
CA ASN A 114 3.06 -4.53 -19.73
C ASN A 114 2.56 -4.56 -18.28
N GLU A 115 2.04 -3.44 -17.75
CA GLU A 115 1.55 -3.38 -16.36
C GLU A 115 0.11 -3.86 -16.27
N PRO A 116 -0.20 -4.83 -15.39
CA PRO A 116 -1.57 -5.29 -15.20
C PRO A 116 -2.42 -4.23 -14.48
N VAL A 117 -3.66 -4.10 -14.92
CA VAL A 117 -4.70 -3.28 -14.31
C VAL A 117 -5.71 -4.19 -13.64
N VAL A 118 -5.84 -4.08 -12.34
CA VAL A 118 -6.79 -4.86 -11.52
C VAL A 118 -7.92 -3.99 -11.00
N VAL A 119 -7.59 -2.76 -10.60
CA VAL A 119 -8.51 -1.73 -10.11
C VAL A 119 -8.33 -0.45 -10.92
N TYR A 120 -9.32 0.44 -10.88
CA TYR A 120 -9.26 1.70 -11.66
C TYR A 120 -8.10 2.59 -11.22
N ARG A 121 -7.78 2.61 -9.94
CA ARG A 121 -6.65 3.38 -9.40
C ARG A 121 -5.29 2.98 -10.01
N ASP A 122 -5.14 1.77 -10.57
CA ASP A 122 -3.93 1.40 -11.34
C ASP A 122 -3.77 2.27 -12.58
N ILE A 123 -4.89 2.59 -13.26
CA ILE A 123 -4.88 3.46 -14.44
C ILE A 123 -4.47 4.88 -14.03
N THR A 124 -5.04 5.40 -12.95
CA THR A 124 -4.71 6.73 -12.43
C THR A 124 -3.23 6.82 -12.04
N LEU A 125 -2.71 5.81 -11.33
CA LEU A 125 -1.30 5.75 -10.95
C LEU A 125 -0.38 5.64 -12.18
N TYR A 126 -0.78 4.86 -13.18
CA TYR A 126 -0.02 4.74 -14.43
C TYR A 126 0.06 6.08 -15.17
N MET A 127 -1.07 6.75 -15.32
CA MET A 127 -1.17 8.06 -15.98
C MET A 127 -0.38 9.15 -15.26
N LEU A 128 -0.35 9.13 -13.92
CA LEU A 128 0.46 10.05 -13.13
C LEU A 128 1.98 9.90 -13.43
N LEU A 129 2.42 8.68 -13.68
CA LEU A 129 3.83 8.37 -13.94
C LEU A 129 4.22 8.56 -15.41
N HIS A 130 3.28 8.42 -16.33
CA HIS A 130 3.48 8.42 -17.79
C HIS A 130 2.47 9.33 -18.50
N PRO A 131 2.40 10.63 -18.17
CA PRO A 131 1.31 11.50 -18.61
C PRO A 131 1.27 11.75 -20.13
N THR A 132 2.41 11.67 -20.80
CA THR A 132 2.53 12.05 -22.23
C THR A 132 2.93 10.88 -23.15
N GLU A 133 3.20 9.72 -22.57
CA GLU A 133 3.68 8.57 -23.34
C GLU A 133 2.54 7.88 -24.09
N THR A 134 2.83 7.36 -25.28
CA THR A 134 1.90 6.51 -26.03
C THR A 134 1.77 5.16 -25.31
N ILE A 135 0.53 4.77 -25.01
CA ILE A 135 0.19 3.63 -24.18
C ILE A 135 -0.55 2.60 -25.03
N LYS A 136 -0.07 1.35 -24.98
CA LYS A 136 -0.82 0.19 -25.47
C LYS A 136 -1.79 -0.24 -24.38
N VAL A 137 -3.09 -0.05 -24.63
CA VAL A 137 -4.18 -0.42 -23.73
C VAL A 137 -4.73 -1.77 -24.17
N GLU A 138 -4.60 -2.81 -23.34
CA GLU A 138 -5.26 -4.09 -23.55
C GLU A 138 -6.57 -4.09 -22.74
N TYR A 139 -7.67 -4.48 -23.35
CA TYR A 139 -8.98 -4.51 -22.73
C TYR A 139 -9.83 -5.68 -23.20
N GLU A 140 -10.82 -6.02 -22.41
CA GLU A 140 -11.80 -7.07 -22.70
C GLU A 140 -13.16 -6.43 -22.91
N ARG A 141 -13.81 -6.78 -24.02
CA ARG A 141 -15.16 -6.34 -24.39
C ARG A 141 -16.14 -7.49 -24.22
N PRO A 142 -17.23 -7.34 -23.46
CA PRO A 142 -18.28 -8.34 -23.43
C PRO A 142 -18.97 -8.42 -24.78
N LEU A 143 -19.16 -9.63 -25.30
CA LEU A 143 -19.97 -9.89 -26.49
C LEU A 143 -21.48 -9.86 -26.14
N GLU A 144 -22.33 -9.90 -27.16
CA GLU A 144 -23.80 -9.84 -27.00
C GLU A 144 -24.37 -10.94 -26.08
N ASP A 145 -23.68 -12.06 -25.94
CA ASP A 145 -24.04 -13.13 -25.01
C ASP A 145 -23.80 -12.80 -23.52
N GLY A 146 -23.11 -11.70 -23.23
CA GLY A 146 -22.74 -11.22 -21.90
C GLY A 146 -21.80 -12.15 -21.11
N LYS A 147 -21.38 -13.28 -21.69
CA LYS A 147 -20.52 -14.29 -21.04
C LYS A 147 -19.14 -14.39 -21.66
N THR A 148 -19.06 -14.18 -22.97
CA THR A 148 -17.79 -14.25 -23.70
C THR A 148 -17.12 -12.89 -23.73
N MET A 149 -15.84 -12.84 -23.40
CA MET A 149 -15.02 -11.63 -23.44
C MET A 149 -14.07 -11.69 -24.62
N GLU A 150 -14.13 -10.69 -25.49
CA GLU A 150 -13.21 -10.51 -26.59
C GLU A 150 -12.03 -9.64 -26.15
N LYS A 151 -10.80 -10.11 -26.32
CA LYS A 151 -9.60 -9.33 -26.05
C LYS A 151 -9.31 -8.39 -27.21
N ARG A 152 -9.15 -7.11 -26.90
CA ARG A 152 -8.83 -6.06 -27.85
C ARG A 152 -7.65 -5.22 -27.37
N THR A 153 -7.06 -4.50 -28.28
CA THR A 153 -5.93 -3.61 -28.02
C THR A 153 -6.16 -2.29 -28.71
N ALA A 154 -5.91 -1.20 -28.01
CA ALA A 154 -5.87 0.14 -28.54
C ALA A 154 -4.50 0.77 -28.25
N VAL A 155 -4.02 1.63 -29.14
CA VAL A 155 -2.80 2.42 -28.92
C VAL A 155 -3.22 3.87 -28.75
N ILE A 156 -3.01 4.40 -27.55
CA ILE A 156 -3.55 5.70 -27.14
C ILE A 156 -2.43 6.61 -26.71
N THR A 157 -2.35 7.80 -27.29
CA THR A 157 -1.52 8.88 -26.77
C THR A 157 -2.40 9.83 -25.97
N PRO A 158 -2.14 10.04 -24.67
CA PRO A 158 -2.97 10.90 -23.84
C PRO A 158 -3.05 12.32 -24.40
N LYS A 159 -4.23 12.95 -24.31
CA LYS A 159 -4.48 14.32 -24.75
C LYS A 159 -4.62 15.24 -23.55
N TYR A 160 -4.01 16.43 -23.62
CA TYR A 160 -4.17 17.44 -22.60
C TYR A 160 -5.60 18.00 -22.60
N SER A 161 -6.22 18.02 -21.43
CA SER A 161 -7.52 18.63 -21.20
C SER A 161 -7.34 19.98 -20.51
N GLU A 162 -7.78 21.05 -21.14
CA GLU A 162 -7.75 22.39 -20.54
C GLU A 162 -8.69 22.51 -19.34
N GLU A 163 -9.78 21.76 -19.35
CA GLU A 163 -10.79 21.77 -18.30
C GLU A 163 -10.24 21.18 -16.97
N THR A 164 -9.50 20.08 -17.06
CA THR A 164 -8.95 19.40 -15.87
C THR A 164 -7.49 19.78 -15.60
N GLY A 165 -6.82 20.45 -16.55
CA GLY A 165 -5.38 20.77 -16.45
C GLY A 165 -4.46 19.54 -16.48
N THR A 166 -4.94 18.38 -16.97
CA THR A 166 -4.20 17.12 -16.95
C THR A 166 -4.27 16.38 -18.29
N TYR A 167 -3.33 15.45 -18.50
CA TYR A 167 -3.39 14.54 -19.65
C TYR A 167 -4.34 13.40 -19.37
N MET A 168 -5.24 13.10 -20.31
CA MET A 168 -6.30 12.12 -20.17
C MET A 168 -6.37 11.18 -21.37
N LEU A 169 -6.80 9.93 -21.11
CA LEU A 169 -7.15 8.95 -22.15
C LEU A 169 -8.56 9.21 -22.72
N GLY A 170 -9.41 9.88 -21.95
CA GLY A 170 -10.82 10.09 -22.29
C GLY A 170 -11.71 8.90 -21.93
N ILE A 171 -11.35 8.14 -20.92
CA ILE A 171 -12.17 7.04 -20.37
C ILE A 171 -13.02 7.54 -19.21
N MET A 172 -14.25 7.06 -19.13
CA MET A 172 -15.15 7.32 -18.01
C MET A 172 -15.44 6.04 -17.25
N VAL A 173 -15.33 6.08 -15.93
CA VAL A 173 -15.69 5.00 -15.01
C VAL A 173 -16.80 5.46 -14.07
N SER A 174 -17.49 4.52 -13.43
CA SER A 174 -18.67 4.85 -12.60
C SER A 174 -18.35 5.72 -11.39
N GLY A 175 -17.11 5.77 -10.94
CA GLY A 175 -16.73 6.38 -9.65
C GLY A 175 -17.31 5.67 -8.43
N GLN A 176 -18.14 4.66 -8.62
CA GLN A 176 -18.74 3.86 -7.54
C GLN A 176 -18.03 2.53 -7.41
N TYR A 177 -17.93 2.06 -6.18
CA TYR A 177 -17.40 0.73 -5.88
C TYR A 177 -18.39 -0.33 -6.35
N ARG A 178 -17.88 -1.36 -7.02
CA ARG A 178 -18.64 -2.53 -7.40
C ARG A 178 -18.64 -3.55 -6.26
N PRO A 179 -19.81 -4.02 -5.80
CA PRO A 179 -19.85 -5.11 -4.82
C PRO A 179 -19.11 -6.35 -5.33
N ALA A 180 -18.37 -6.99 -4.44
CA ALA A 180 -17.66 -8.23 -4.76
C ALA A 180 -18.64 -9.42 -4.77
N ASN A 181 -18.57 -10.26 -5.80
CA ASN A 181 -19.43 -11.44 -5.96
C ASN A 181 -18.72 -12.69 -5.40
N GLY A 182 -19.00 -12.97 -4.12
CA GLY A 182 -18.49 -14.17 -3.45
C GLY A 182 -17.10 -14.04 -2.85
N LEU A 183 -16.73 -15.04 -2.06
CA LEU A 183 -15.52 -15.04 -1.24
C LEU A 183 -14.22 -14.90 -2.07
N ALA A 184 -14.18 -15.48 -3.26
CA ALA A 184 -12.99 -15.42 -4.12
C ALA A 184 -12.66 -14.00 -4.59
N GLU A 185 -13.68 -13.21 -4.96
CA GLU A 185 -13.49 -11.81 -5.33
C GLU A 185 -13.11 -10.97 -4.10
N ILE A 186 -13.75 -11.18 -2.95
CA ILE A 186 -13.42 -10.48 -1.71
C ILE A 186 -11.95 -10.71 -1.34
N LEU A 187 -11.47 -11.95 -1.36
CA LEU A 187 -10.07 -12.27 -1.05
C LEU A 187 -9.12 -11.67 -2.09
N LYS A 188 -9.46 -11.77 -3.39
CA LYS A 188 -8.65 -11.24 -4.48
C LYS A 188 -8.48 -9.72 -4.37
N TYR A 189 -9.57 -8.98 -4.31
CA TYR A 189 -9.53 -7.52 -4.29
C TYR A 189 -9.13 -6.98 -2.92
N GLY A 190 -9.48 -7.66 -1.82
CA GLY A 190 -8.99 -7.33 -0.49
C GLY A 190 -7.47 -7.46 -0.37
N ALA A 191 -6.89 -8.54 -0.93
CA ALA A 191 -5.43 -8.65 -1.03
C ALA A 191 -4.84 -7.55 -1.91
N TYR A 192 -5.55 -7.19 -3.00
CA TYR A 192 -5.05 -6.19 -3.93
C TYR A 192 -5.03 -4.77 -3.34
N GLU A 193 -5.87 -4.43 -2.37
CA GLU A 193 -5.79 -3.16 -1.64
C GLU A 193 -4.40 -2.95 -1.02
N GLY A 194 -3.89 -3.94 -0.29
CA GLY A 194 -2.54 -3.91 0.26
C GLY A 194 -1.45 -3.89 -0.83
N ILE A 195 -1.60 -4.73 -1.87
CA ILE A 195 -0.66 -4.79 -3.00
C ILE A 195 -0.60 -3.45 -3.74
N TYR A 196 -1.74 -2.80 -3.96
CA TYR A 196 -1.80 -1.47 -4.57
C TYR A 196 -1.03 -0.43 -3.76
N CYS A 197 -1.23 -0.40 -2.43
CA CYS A 197 -0.50 0.52 -1.56
C CYS A 197 1.01 0.24 -1.53
N ILE A 198 1.43 -1.05 -1.53
CA ILE A 198 2.84 -1.44 -1.65
C ILE A 198 3.42 -0.96 -3.00
N LYS A 199 2.71 -1.22 -4.10
CA LYS A 199 3.10 -0.78 -5.46
C LYS A 199 3.26 0.74 -5.52
N THR A 200 2.31 1.48 -4.96
CA THR A 200 2.34 2.94 -4.89
C THR A 200 3.53 3.42 -4.06
N ALA A 201 3.79 2.84 -2.90
CA ALA A 201 4.93 3.19 -2.06
C ALA A 201 6.27 2.97 -2.78
N ILE A 202 6.45 1.83 -3.45
CA ILE A 202 7.66 1.54 -4.23
C ILE A 202 7.83 2.54 -5.39
N LYS A 203 6.74 2.85 -6.11
CA LYS A 203 6.78 3.82 -7.22
C LYS A 203 7.08 5.24 -6.71
N SER A 204 6.53 5.65 -5.57
CA SER A 204 6.82 6.94 -4.93
C SER A 204 8.28 7.07 -4.52
N ILE A 205 8.88 6.02 -3.95
CA ILE A 205 10.31 5.97 -3.65
C ILE A 205 11.12 6.12 -4.95
N GLY A 206 10.72 5.44 -6.03
CA GLY A 206 11.34 5.58 -7.35
C GLY A 206 11.29 7.01 -7.89
N MET A 207 10.18 7.72 -7.73
CA MET A 207 10.01 9.13 -8.11
C MET A 207 10.94 10.05 -7.30
N MET A 208 11.08 9.78 -6.01
CA MET A 208 11.99 10.51 -5.13
C MET A 208 13.46 10.38 -5.58
N PHE A 209 13.91 9.17 -5.92
CA PHE A 209 15.26 8.95 -6.45
C PHE A 209 15.49 9.59 -7.82
N ARG A 210 14.44 9.82 -8.61
CA ARG A 210 14.50 10.53 -9.89
C ARG A 210 14.40 12.05 -9.74
N GLY A 211 14.24 12.57 -8.52
CA GLY A 211 14.09 14.01 -8.24
C GLY A 211 12.76 14.60 -8.72
N GLN A 212 11.75 13.76 -8.98
CA GLN A 212 10.42 14.20 -9.40
C GLN A 212 9.55 14.64 -8.22
N VAL A 213 9.90 14.21 -7.01
CA VAL A 213 9.24 14.55 -5.75
C VAL A 213 10.31 15.00 -4.76
N GLY A 214 10.11 16.15 -4.12
CA GLY A 214 11.03 16.73 -3.16
C GLY A 214 10.84 16.18 -1.75
N MET A 215 11.83 16.44 -0.88
CA MET A 215 11.71 16.11 0.55
C MET A 215 10.58 16.92 1.24
N ASP A 216 10.26 18.09 0.72
CA ASP A 216 9.19 18.97 1.23
C ASP A 216 7.79 18.42 0.95
N ASP A 217 7.66 17.53 -0.04
CA ASP A 217 6.41 16.84 -0.37
C ASP A 217 6.09 15.69 0.59
N MET A 218 7.07 15.28 1.41
CA MET A 218 6.89 14.22 2.40
C MET A 218 6.10 14.73 3.60
N ALA A 219 5.01 14.05 3.91
CA ALA A 219 4.23 14.36 5.10
C ALA A 219 4.96 13.92 6.37
N GLY A 220 5.44 14.89 7.16
CA GLY A 220 5.94 14.61 8.51
C GLY A 220 4.80 14.23 9.49
N PRO A 221 5.13 13.80 10.73
CA PRO A 221 4.13 13.34 11.71
C PRO A 221 3.01 14.34 11.98
N VAL A 222 3.32 15.65 12.04
CA VAL A 222 2.33 16.71 12.26
C VAL A 222 1.38 16.82 11.06
N ARG A 223 1.90 16.81 9.84
CA ARG A 223 1.09 16.84 8.62
C ARG A 223 0.21 15.59 8.47
N MET A 224 0.70 14.42 8.93
CA MET A 224 -0.10 13.19 8.97
C MET A 224 -1.31 13.33 9.90
N VAL A 225 -1.14 13.92 11.10
CA VAL A 225 -2.26 14.18 12.01
C VAL A 225 -3.27 15.14 11.37
N SER A 226 -2.81 16.19 10.68
CA SER A 226 -3.69 17.10 9.94
C SER A 226 -4.45 16.39 8.84
N ILE A 227 -3.79 15.55 8.02
CA ILE A 227 -4.44 14.77 6.97
C ILE A 227 -5.54 13.86 7.54
N ILE A 228 -5.27 13.17 8.66
CA ILE A 228 -6.26 12.32 9.32
C ILE A 228 -7.45 13.16 9.82
N ASP A 229 -7.20 14.29 10.47
CA ASP A 229 -8.24 15.18 11.00
C ASP A 229 -9.12 15.76 9.89
N ASP A 230 -8.50 16.27 8.81
CA ASP A 230 -9.20 16.80 7.65
C ASP A 230 -10.04 15.72 6.97
N THR A 231 -9.46 14.53 6.75
CA THR A 231 -10.17 13.39 6.14
C THR A 231 -11.37 12.94 6.99
N VAL A 232 -11.22 12.90 8.31
CA VAL A 232 -12.33 12.55 9.22
C VAL A 232 -13.42 13.61 9.15
N LYS A 233 -13.08 14.91 9.19
CA LYS A 233 -14.04 16.01 9.08
C LYS A 233 -14.82 15.97 7.78
N GLU A 234 -14.17 15.68 6.66
CA GLU A 234 -14.80 15.55 5.35
C GLU A 234 -15.76 14.36 5.27
N THR A 235 -15.47 13.28 6.00
CA THR A 235 -16.27 12.03 5.94
C THR A 235 -17.40 11.96 6.95
N ILE A 236 -17.35 12.72 8.06
CA ILE A 236 -18.43 12.77 9.08
C ILE A 236 -19.84 13.00 8.49
N PRO A 237 -20.05 13.92 7.52
CA PRO A 237 -21.38 14.14 6.93
C PRO A 237 -21.97 12.93 6.23
N TYR A 238 -21.14 11.97 5.82
CA TYR A 238 -21.54 10.75 5.10
C TYR A 238 -21.83 9.56 6.03
N GLY A 239 -21.71 9.76 7.34
CA GLY A 239 -22.00 8.76 8.36
C GLY A 239 -20.78 8.04 8.92
N ILE A 240 -20.98 7.41 10.08
CA ILE A 240 -19.92 6.76 10.85
C ILE A 240 -19.27 5.57 10.09
N GLU A 241 -20.05 4.88 9.29
CA GLU A 241 -19.55 3.76 8.48
C GLU A 241 -18.48 4.26 7.48
N THR A 242 -18.75 5.36 6.78
CA THR A 242 -17.80 5.99 5.85
C THR A 242 -16.54 6.43 6.59
N VAL A 243 -16.67 7.02 7.77
CA VAL A 243 -15.51 7.41 8.60
C VAL A 243 -14.65 6.19 8.94
N ILE A 244 -15.25 5.08 9.38
CA ILE A 244 -14.53 3.86 9.73
C ILE A 244 -13.80 3.29 8.52
N LEU A 245 -14.48 3.16 7.37
CA LEU A 245 -13.89 2.62 6.15
C LEU A 245 -12.73 3.51 5.65
N THR A 246 -12.87 4.82 5.75
CA THR A 246 -11.83 5.78 5.39
C THR A 246 -10.61 5.67 6.31
N LEU A 247 -10.83 5.58 7.63
CA LEU A 247 -9.74 5.35 8.59
C LEU A 247 -9.03 4.01 8.34
N MET A 248 -9.78 2.95 8.03
CA MET A 248 -9.17 1.67 7.64
C MET A 248 -8.33 1.78 6.38
N ASN A 249 -8.78 2.55 5.39
CA ASN A 249 -8.02 2.81 4.16
C ASN A 249 -6.71 3.57 4.44
N LEU A 250 -6.76 4.59 5.32
CA LEU A 250 -5.56 5.27 5.81
C LEU A 250 -4.62 4.30 6.54
N CYS A 251 -5.16 3.40 7.37
CA CYS A 251 -4.35 2.38 8.04
C CYS A 251 -3.67 1.43 7.04
N ILE A 252 -4.35 1.02 5.96
CA ILE A 252 -3.73 0.21 4.89
C ILE A 252 -2.58 0.98 4.25
N LEU A 253 -2.80 2.24 3.89
CA LEU A 253 -1.79 3.10 3.28
C LEU A 253 -0.57 3.25 4.17
N LEU A 254 -0.77 3.60 5.45
CA LEU A 254 0.30 3.80 6.42
C LEU A 254 1.06 2.51 6.72
N SER A 255 0.35 1.42 7.00
CA SER A 255 0.97 0.12 7.30
C SER A 255 1.76 -0.40 6.11
N SER A 256 1.20 -0.33 4.90
CA SER A 256 1.92 -0.75 3.68
C SER A 256 3.15 0.09 3.43
N SER A 257 3.04 1.42 3.58
CA SER A 257 4.17 2.34 3.41
C SER A 257 5.27 2.09 4.44
N LEU A 258 4.91 1.91 5.73
CA LEU A 258 5.86 1.56 6.79
C LEU A 258 6.51 0.20 6.53
N GLY A 259 5.75 -0.79 6.09
CA GLY A 259 6.29 -2.10 5.72
C GLY A 259 7.33 -2.01 4.61
N VAL A 260 7.05 -1.25 3.55
CA VAL A 260 7.99 -1.02 2.44
C VAL A 260 9.20 -0.22 2.89
N MET A 261 9.00 0.88 3.63
CA MET A 261 10.10 1.71 4.13
C MET A 261 11.04 0.93 5.04
N ASN A 262 10.48 0.14 5.96
CA ASN A 262 11.28 -0.69 6.87
C ASN A 262 12.08 -1.78 6.16
N LEU A 263 11.66 -2.24 4.97
CA LEU A 263 12.41 -3.19 4.16
C LEU A 263 13.52 -2.56 3.30
N LEU A 264 13.63 -1.22 3.25
CA LEU A 264 14.72 -0.58 2.53
C LEU A 264 16.07 -0.92 3.17
N PRO A 265 17.13 -1.15 2.35
CA PRO A 265 18.47 -1.50 2.83
C PRO A 265 19.21 -0.28 3.40
N VAL A 266 18.58 0.41 4.36
CA VAL A 266 19.14 1.59 5.05
C VAL A 266 19.55 1.18 6.46
N PRO A 267 20.75 1.53 6.93
CA PRO A 267 21.30 1.04 8.22
C PRO A 267 20.43 1.27 9.46
N ALA A 268 19.59 2.30 9.45
CA ALA A 268 18.69 2.63 10.57
C ALA A 268 17.37 1.84 10.56
N LEU A 269 17.09 1.07 9.50
CA LEU A 269 15.83 0.35 9.30
C LEU A 269 16.03 -1.17 9.40
N ASP A 270 14.94 -1.90 9.60
CA ASP A 270 14.92 -3.36 9.67
C ASP A 270 15.55 -4.02 8.43
N GLY A 271 15.32 -3.44 7.24
CA GLY A 271 15.89 -3.89 5.98
C GLY A 271 17.41 -3.85 5.97
N GLY A 272 18.03 -2.82 6.55
CA GLY A 272 19.48 -2.77 6.72
C GLY A 272 19.99 -3.90 7.60
N ARG A 273 19.32 -4.15 8.74
CA ARG A 273 19.65 -5.30 9.63
C ARG A 273 19.46 -6.64 8.90
N LEU A 274 18.39 -6.80 8.10
CA LEU A 274 18.17 -8.01 7.31
C LEU A 274 19.28 -8.25 6.29
N VAL A 275 19.78 -7.22 5.63
CA VAL A 275 20.92 -7.35 4.69
C VAL A 275 22.15 -7.92 5.40
N PHE A 276 22.51 -7.39 6.58
CA PHE A 276 23.63 -7.93 7.36
C PHE A 276 23.41 -9.37 7.81
N LEU A 277 22.21 -9.71 8.26
CA LEU A 277 21.86 -11.09 8.64
C LEU A 277 21.92 -12.05 7.44
N PHE A 278 21.48 -11.63 6.24
CA PHE A 278 21.63 -12.44 5.03
C PHE A 278 23.09 -12.61 4.60
N LEU A 279 23.90 -11.56 4.73
CA LEU A 279 25.35 -11.66 4.51
C LEU A 279 26.02 -12.64 5.50
N GLU A 280 25.58 -12.65 6.77
CA GLU A 280 26.02 -13.62 7.75
C GLU A 280 25.68 -15.06 7.34
N VAL A 281 24.45 -15.30 6.81
CA VAL A 281 24.05 -16.62 6.27
C VAL A 281 25.00 -17.06 5.15
N VAL A 282 25.27 -16.18 4.18
CA VAL A 282 26.14 -16.49 3.03
C VAL A 282 27.58 -16.72 3.46
N ARG A 283 28.07 -15.94 4.43
CA ARG A 283 29.46 -16.03 4.93
C ARG A 283 29.67 -17.18 5.91
N GLY A 284 28.60 -17.64 6.56
CA GLY A 284 28.67 -18.67 7.62
C GLY A 284 29.34 -18.23 8.92
N LYS A 285 29.54 -16.93 9.13
CA LYS A 285 30.16 -16.34 10.31
C LYS A 285 29.47 -15.01 10.66
N PRO A 286 29.33 -14.66 11.96
CA PRO A 286 28.84 -13.37 12.42
C PRO A 286 29.60 -12.19 11.78
N ILE A 287 28.88 -11.09 11.53
CA ILE A 287 29.43 -9.85 11.00
C ILE A 287 29.53 -8.83 12.12
#